data_491a2bcad76b37ea288484ee3d77c861
#
_entry.id   491a2bcad76b37ea288484ee3d77c861
#
_cell.length_a   1.000
_cell.length_b   1.000
_cell.length_c   1.000
_cell.angle_alpha   90.00
_cell.angle_beta   90.00
_cell.angle_gamma   90.00
#
_symmetry.space_group_name_H-M   'P 1'
#
loop_
_entity.id
_entity.type
_entity.pdbx_description
1 polymer ?
#
loop_
_entity_poly.entity_id
_entity_poly.type
_entity_poly.pdbx_seq_one_letter_code
_entity_poly.pdbx_strand_id
1 'polypeptide(L)'
;MELLSTDNWPDYQLIDSGNYEKLERFGRYCLRRPEPQAAWRKALPEKEWEKQTDAWFRKEKGKSGSEGNEKGEWILRSSMPQQWFITYSYRTMKLRFRLGLTAFKHIGIFPEQAQNWNYIFDVIGKFSAPPDVLNLFAYTGGASLAAKAAGANVVHVDSVRQVLHWSRENMEASGFDNIRWVCEDALKFVKREVKRGKRYQGILLDPPAYGRGPEGEKWILEDNIAELMEACSKIVDETGFFCVLNLYSMGFSSLIAENLLNDYFPNATEISSGELFLSDCAGRKLPLSVFSRMSKI
;
A
#
# COMPACT_ATOMS: atom_id res chain seq x y z
N MET A 1 -14.63 -4.12 -14.58
CA MET A 1 -14.30 -3.77 -13.18
C MET A 1 -14.04 -5.07 -12.44
N GLU A 2 -12.88 -5.19 -11.82
CA GLU A 2 -12.43 -6.41 -11.15
C GLU A 2 -12.58 -6.30 -9.64
N LEU A 3 -12.83 -7.43 -8.98
CA LEU A 3 -12.80 -7.55 -7.52
C LEU A 3 -11.68 -8.52 -7.15
N LEU A 4 -10.62 -8.02 -6.53
CA LEU A 4 -9.44 -8.82 -6.20
C LEU A 4 -9.24 -8.93 -4.70
N SER A 5 -9.03 -10.16 -4.22
CA SER A 5 -8.78 -10.47 -2.81
C SER A 5 -7.43 -11.12 -2.61
N THR A 6 -6.81 -10.84 -1.48
CA THR A 6 -5.60 -11.53 -1.06
C THR A 6 -5.98 -12.82 -0.35
N ASP A 7 -6.01 -13.89 -1.11
CA ASP A 7 -6.30 -15.22 -0.60
C ASP A 7 -4.99 -16.02 -0.40
N ASN A 8 -5.05 -17.07 0.41
CA ASN A 8 -3.95 -18.01 0.62
C ASN A 8 -2.63 -17.40 1.13
N TRP A 9 -2.72 -16.42 2.02
CA TRP A 9 -1.56 -15.92 2.75
C TRP A 9 -1.45 -16.57 4.14
N PRO A 10 -0.54 -17.57 4.35
CA PRO A 10 -0.48 -18.33 5.60
C PRO A 10 -0.28 -17.46 6.85
N ASP A 11 0.50 -16.37 6.73
CA ASP A 11 0.80 -15.47 7.84
C ASP A 11 -0.22 -14.34 8.04
N TYR A 12 -1.26 -14.27 7.21
CA TYR A 12 -2.31 -13.26 7.33
C TYR A 12 -3.71 -13.84 7.18
N GLN A 13 -4.66 -13.32 7.95
CA GLN A 13 -6.08 -13.64 7.82
C GLN A 13 -6.93 -12.52 8.39
N LEU A 14 -7.93 -12.05 7.64
CA LEU A 14 -9.05 -11.31 8.20
C LEU A 14 -10.00 -12.32 8.87
N ILE A 15 -10.08 -12.30 10.20
CA ILE A 15 -10.90 -13.25 10.96
C ILE A 15 -12.36 -12.82 10.94
N ASP A 16 -12.61 -11.55 11.26
CA ASP A 16 -13.95 -10.97 11.30
C ASP A 16 -13.91 -9.46 11.06
N SER A 17 -15.01 -8.89 10.60
CA SER A 17 -15.15 -7.46 10.39
C SER A 17 -16.57 -7.03 10.76
N GLY A 18 -16.73 -5.83 11.30
CA GLY A 18 -18.04 -5.28 11.64
C GLY A 18 -17.99 -4.30 12.81
N ASN A 19 -19.08 -3.55 12.97
CA ASN A 19 -19.19 -2.50 13.97
C ASN A 19 -18.01 -1.50 13.94
N TYR A 20 -17.55 -1.17 12.72
CA TYR A 20 -16.42 -0.27 12.45
C TYR A 20 -15.08 -0.76 12.98
N GLU A 21 -14.91 -2.07 13.08
CA GLU A 21 -13.68 -2.72 13.52
C GLU A 21 -13.36 -3.93 12.64
N LYS A 22 -12.10 -4.35 12.70
CA LYS A 22 -11.63 -5.60 12.11
C LYS A 22 -10.75 -6.36 13.08
N LEU A 23 -10.87 -7.68 13.06
CA LEU A 23 -10.03 -8.62 13.78
C LEU A 23 -9.19 -9.38 12.76
N GLU A 24 -7.88 -9.24 12.85
CA GLU A 24 -6.92 -9.77 11.89
C GLU A 24 -5.82 -10.55 12.59
N ARG A 25 -5.38 -11.65 11.97
CA ARG A 25 -4.21 -12.41 12.40
C ARG A 25 -3.01 -12.04 11.53
N PHE A 26 -1.89 -11.73 12.16
CA PHE A 26 -0.59 -11.48 11.55
C PHE A 26 0.47 -12.42 12.16
N GLY A 27 0.85 -13.48 11.45
CA GLY A 27 1.61 -14.59 11.98
C GLY A 27 0.83 -15.29 13.06
N ARG A 28 1.30 -15.25 14.30
CA ARG A 28 0.62 -15.85 15.47
C ARG A 28 -0.20 -14.85 16.30
N TYR A 29 -0.19 -13.56 15.98
CA TYR A 29 -0.84 -12.52 16.78
C TYR A 29 -2.11 -12.02 16.14
N CYS A 30 -3.16 -11.84 16.94
CA CYS A 30 -4.44 -11.31 16.52
C CYS A 30 -4.61 -9.85 17.01
N LEU A 31 -4.88 -8.96 16.08
CA LEU A 31 -5.03 -7.55 16.32
C LEU A 31 -6.46 -7.09 16.06
N ARG A 32 -7.01 -6.29 16.97
CA ARG A 32 -8.28 -5.60 16.81
C ARG A 32 -8.01 -4.13 16.49
N ARG A 33 -8.51 -3.67 15.34
CA ARG A 33 -8.26 -2.30 14.84
C ARG A 33 -9.54 -1.63 14.36
N PRO A 34 -9.65 -0.29 14.45
CA PRO A 34 -10.73 0.45 13.82
C PRO A 34 -10.70 0.29 12.29
N GLU A 35 -11.89 0.06 11.70
CA GLU A 35 -12.08 -0.01 10.26
C GLU A 35 -13.41 0.66 9.87
N PRO A 36 -13.39 1.94 9.45
CA PRO A 36 -14.61 2.71 9.16
C PRO A 36 -15.51 2.09 8.09
N GLN A 37 -14.95 1.30 7.18
CA GLN A 37 -15.70 0.66 6.11
C GLN A 37 -16.51 -0.55 6.58
N ALA A 38 -16.19 -1.15 7.72
CA ALA A 38 -16.90 -2.29 8.29
C ALA A 38 -18.18 -1.87 9.02
N ALA A 39 -19.12 -1.23 8.31
CA ALA A 39 -20.35 -0.66 8.89
C ALA A 39 -21.41 -1.71 9.28
N TRP A 40 -21.24 -2.96 8.89
CA TRP A 40 -22.14 -4.08 9.22
C TRP A 40 -21.86 -4.63 10.62
N ARG A 41 -22.69 -5.59 11.05
CA ARG A 41 -22.55 -6.25 12.35
C ARG A 41 -21.41 -7.29 12.29
N LYS A 42 -20.68 -7.48 13.38
CA LYS A 42 -19.75 -8.60 13.57
C LYS A 42 -20.43 -9.94 13.34
N ALA A 43 -19.73 -10.92 12.75
CA ALA A 43 -20.22 -12.28 12.64
C ALA A 43 -19.97 -13.07 13.93
N LEU A 44 -18.83 -12.84 14.56
CA LEU A 44 -18.47 -13.47 15.83
C LEU A 44 -19.01 -12.66 17.02
N PRO A 45 -19.41 -13.35 18.11
CA PRO A 45 -19.74 -12.69 19.36
C PRO A 45 -18.55 -11.89 19.94
N GLU A 46 -18.83 -10.80 20.66
CA GLU A 46 -17.79 -9.95 21.27
C GLU A 46 -16.83 -10.76 22.17
N LYS A 47 -17.34 -11.75 22.90
CA LYS A 47 -16.52 -12.65 23.73
C LYS A 47 -15.44 -13.43 22.93
N GLU A 48 -15.76 -13.81 21.69
CA GLU A 48 -14.79 -14.48 20.81
C GLU A 48 -13.74 -13.50 20.28
N TRP A 49 -14.13 -12.27 19.98
CA TRP A 49 -13.19 -11.19 19.66
C TRP A 49 -12.23 -10.94 20.83
N GLU A 50 -12.77 -10.76 22.04
CA GLU A 50 -11.97 -10.58 23.24
C GLU A 50 -11.02 -11.74 23.50
N LYS A 51 -11.46 -12.98 23.36
CA LYS A 51 -10.65 -14.16 23.57
C LYS A 51 -9.46 -14.26 22.61
N GLN A 52 -9.68 -13.93 21.34
CA GLN A 52 -8.68 -14.05 20.28
C GLN A 52 -7.73 -12.84 20.22
N THR A 53 -8.10 -11.67 20.74
CA THR A 53 -7.31 -10.45 20.61
C THR A 53 -6.06 -10.48 21.49
N ASP A 54 -4.88 -10.34 20.90
CA ASP A 54 -3.59 -10.13 21.60
C ASP A 54 -3.31 -8.64 21.85
N ALA A 55 -3.68 -7.77 20.92
CA ALA A 55 -3.59 -6.33 21.09
C ALA A 55 -4.73 -5.61 20.35
N TRP A 56 -5.20 -4.49 20.93
CA TRP A 56 -6.19 -3.65 20.26
C TRP A 56 -5.79 -2.19 20.27
N PHE A 57 -6.11 -1.51 19.18
CA PHE A 57 -5.84 -0.09 19.03
C PHE A 57 -7.00 0.74 19.57
N ARG A 58 -6.72 1.58 20.54
CA ARG A 58 -7.66 2.54 21.11
C ARG A 58 -7.31 3.95 20.62
N LYS A 59 -8.20 4.53 19.82
CA LYS A 59 -8.05 5.91 19.35
C LYS A 59 -8.12 6.88 20.53
N GLU A 60 -7.24 7.89 20.56
CA GLU A 60 -7.34 8.98 21.53
C GLU A 60 -8.65 9.74 21.31
N LYS A 61 -9.34 10.05 22.40
CA LYS A 61 -10.51 10.92 22.36
C LYS A 61 -10.02 12.35 22.11
N GLY A 62 -9.88 12.72 20.85
CA GLY A 62 -9.54 14.09 20.44
C GLY A 62 -10.71 15.04 20.66
N LYS A 63 -10.42 16.34 20.85
CA LYS A 63 -11.43 17.39 20.79
C LYS A 63 -12.11 17.31 19.43
N SER A 64 -13.44 17.20 19.43
CA SER A 64 -14.28 17.22 18.24
C SER A 64 -13.85 18.38 17.33
N GLY A 65 -13.41 18.07 16.10
CA GLY A 65 -13.10 19.09 15.09
C GLY A 65 -11.72 19.02 14.42
N SER A 66 -10.78 18.18 14.86
CA SER A 66 -9.54 17.96 14.09
C SER A 66 -9.65 16.71 13.21
N GLU A 67 -10.06 16.90 11.97
CA GLU A 67 -9.84 15.91 10.88
C GLU A 67 -8.34 15.57 10.85
N GLY A 68 -8.01 14.30 11.01
CA GLY A 68 -6.64 13.80 10.88
C GLY A 68 -5.95 13.29 12.13
N ASN A 69 -6.53 13.32 13.32
CA ASN A 69 -5.90 12.71 14.48
C ASN A 69 -6.20 11.21 14.57
N GLU A 70 -5.43 10.42 13.79
CA GLU A 70 -5.48 8.95 13.85
C GLU A 70 -4.58 8.36 14.96
N LYS A 71 -4.06 9.20 15.86
CA LYS A 71 -3.23 8.78 16.98
C LYS A 71 -4.02 8.01 18.01
N GLY A 72 -3.35 7.10 18.67
CA GLY A 72 -3.91 6.29 19.74
C GLY A 72 -2.85 5.46 20.42
N GLU A 73 -3.30 4.52 21.21
CA GLU A 73 -2.44 3.59 21.93
C GLU A 73 -2.82 2.15 21.65
N TRP A 74 -1.84 1.27 21.68
CA TRP A 74 -2.02 -0.16 21.65
C TRP A 74 -2.11 -0.71 23.07
N ILE A 75 -3.17 -1.40 23.36
CA ILE A 75 -3.37 -2.10 24.62
C ILE A 75 -3.06 -3.58 24.38
N LEU A 76 -2.01 -4.06 25.01
CA LEU A 76 -1.55 -5.44 24.88
C LEU A 76 -2.15 -6.30 25.99
N ARG A 77 -2.62 -7.47 25.64
CA ARG A 77 -3.23 -8.42 26.56
C ARG A 77 -2.26 -9.53 27.01
N SER A 78 -1.26 -9.79 26.20
CA SER A 78 -0.29 -10.87 26.43
C SER A 78 1.14 -10.34 26.36
N SER A 79 2.11 -11.21 26.54
CA SER A 79 3.54 -10.94 26.31
C SER A 79 3.89 -10.74 24.82
N MET A 80 2.97 -10.22 24.04
CA MET A 80 3.18 -9.91 22.62
C MET A 80 4.32 -8.90 22.46
N PRO A 81 5.30 -9.14 21.58
CA PRO A 81 6.35 -8.16 21.31
C PRO A 81 5.77 -6.95 20.56
N GLN A 82 6.42 -5.80 20.69
CA GLN A 82 6.05 -4.61 19.93
C GLN A 82 6.39 -4.71 18.44
N GLN A 83 7.27 -5.65 18.07
CA GLN A 83 7.71 -5.87 16.69
C GLN A 83 7.84 -7.39 16.44
N TRP A 84 7.42 -7.82 15.25
CA TRP A 84 7.54 -9.21 14.78
C TRP A 84 7.62 -9.24 13.26
N PHE A 85 7.86 -10.41 12.70
CA PHE A 85 7.94 -10.59 11.25
C PHE A 85 6.83 -11.50 10.75
N ILE A 86 6.38 -11.21 9.52
CA ILE A 86 5.56 -12.10 8.70
C ILE A 86 6.19 -12.26 7.33
N THR A 87 5.81 -13.31 6.61
CA THR A 87 6.29 -13.60 5.26
C THR A 87 5.13 -13.59 4.28
N TYR A 88 5.43 -13.18 3.04
CA TYR A 88 4.54 -13.30 1.90
C TYR A 88 5.25 -14.04 0.78
N SER A 89 4.56 -14.94 0.09
CA SER A 89 5.13 -15.69 -1.03
C SER A 89 4.16 -15.71 -2.21
N TYR A 90 4.68 -15.47 -3.40
CA TYR A 90 3.97 -15.60 -4.66
C TYR A 90 4.92 -16.09 -5.75
N ARG A 91 4.65 -17.25 -6.36
CA ARG A 91 5.60 -17.90 -7.29
C ARG A 91 7.00 -18.01 -6.66
N THR A 92 8.02 -17.38 -7.26
CA THR A 92 9.40 -17.33 -6.74
C THR A 92 9.65 -16.13 -5.82
N MET A 93 8.73 -15.17 -5.75
CA MET A 93 8.82 -14.01 -4.87
C MET A 93 8.64 -14.44 -3.41
N LYS A 94 9.58 -14.05 -2.55
CA LYS A 94 9.51 -14.25 -1.09
C LYS A 94 9.85 -12.92 -0.43
N LEU A 95 8.90 -12.38 0.31
CA LEU A 95 9.03 -11.11 1.02
C LEU A 95 8.89 -11.35 2.51
N ARG A 96 9.66 -10.63 3.30
CA ARG A 96 9.59 -10.67 4.76
C ARG A 96 9.41 -9.26 5.30
N PHE A 97 8.34 -9.05 6.06
CA PHE A 97 7.96 -7.75 6.58
C PHE A 97 8.08 -7.71 8.09
N ARG A 98 8.80 -6.73 8.60
CA ARG A 98 8.72 -6.32 9.99
C ARG A 98 7.40 -5.60 10.23
N LEU A 99 6.64 -6.04 11.20
CA LEU A 99 5.46 -5.36 11.70
C LEU A 99 5.78 -4.70 13.03
N GLY A 100 5.08 -3.61 13.35
CA GLY A 100 5.30 -2.90 14.60
C GLY A 100 4.09 -2.12 15.07
N LEU A 101 3.86 -2.13 16.37
CA LEU A 101 2.85 -1.31 17.01
C LEU A 101 3.39 0.13 17.12
N THR A 102 2.67 1.08 16.53
CA THR A 102 3.05 2.49 16.47
C THR A 102 2.03 3.37 17.20
N ALA A 103 2.22 4.67 17.23
CA ALA A 103 1.21 5.60 17.72
C ALA A 103 -0.05 5.69 16.82
N PHE A 104 -0.11 4.89 15.76
CA PHE A 104 -1.22 4.83 14.81
C PHE A 104 -1.77 3.40 14.72
N LYS A 105 -2.97 3.26 14.14
CA LYS A 105 -3.57 1.93 13.89
C LYS A 105 -2.81 1.08 12.86
N HIS A 106 -1.94 1.69 12.05
CA HIS A 106 -1.17 1.00 11.02
C HIS A 106 0.07 0.32 11.63
N ILE A 107 0.35 -0.89 11.17
CA ILE A 107 1.41 -1.76 11.69
C ILE A 107 2.54 -2.03 10.71
N GLY A 108 2.57 -1.30 9.60
CA GLY A 108 3.62 -1.42 8.60
C GLY A 108 3.26 -2.27 7.37
N ILE A 109 2.00 -2.69 7.23
CA ILE A 109 1.56 -3.45 6.06
C ILE A 109 0.07 -3.24 5.76
N PHE A 110 -0.26 -3.34 4.48
CA PHE A 110 -1.60 -3.33 3.94
C PHE A 110 -1.80 -4.62 3.14
N PRO A 111 -2.44 -5.65 3.73
CA PRO A 111 -2.50 -6.98 3.12
C PRO A 111 -3.23 -7.04 1.78
N GLU A 112 -4.20 -6.18 1.56
CA GLU A 112 -4.92 -6.05 0.29
C GLU A 112 -4.00 -5.71 -0.88
N GLN A 113 -2.88 -5.03 -0.62
CA GLN A 113 -1.89 -4.64 -1.62
C GLN A 113 -1.12 -5.82 -2.22
N ALA A 114 -1.21 -7.00 -1.63
CA ALA A 114 -0.52 -8.18 -2.17
C ALA A 114 -0.94 -8.50 -3.63
N GLN A 115 -2.17 -8.16 -4.02
CA GLN A 115 -2.62 -8.28 -5.40
C GLN A 115 -1.90 -7.30 -6.35
N ASN A 116 -1.56 -6.11 -5.88
CA ASN A 116 -0.71 -5.19 -6.63
C ASN A 116 0.74 -5.70 -6.69
N TRP A 117 1.27 -6.29 -5.60
CA TRP A 117 2.61 -6.87 -5.61
C TRP A 117 2.74 -8.03 -6.60
N ASN A 118 1.71 -8.89 -6.70
CA ASN A 118 1.67 -9.99 -7.66
C ASN A 118 1.68 -9.47 -9.10
N TYR A 119 0.83 -8.47 -9.39
CA TYR A 119 0.81 -7.84 -10.72
C TYR A 119 2.17 -7.20 -11.06
N ILE A 120 2.78 -6.46 -10.14
CA ILE A 120 4.10 -5.83 -10.32
C ILE A 120 5.16 -6.91 -10.65
N PHE A 121 5.16 -8.01 -9.91
CA PHE A 121 6.08 -9.12 -10.13
C PHE A 121 5.89 -9.73 -11.51
N ASP A 122 4.65 -9.99 -11.92
CA ASP A 122 4.32 -10.64 -13.20
C ASP A 122 4.59 -9.72 -14.39
N VAL A 123 4.26 -8.42 -14.30
CA VAL A 123 4.45 -7.46 -15.40
C VAL A 123 5.93 -7.18 -15.64
N ILE A 124 6.74 -7.08 -14.58
CA ILE A 124 8.19 -6.91 -14.71
C ILE A 124 8.83 -8.12 -15.38
N GLY A 125 8.34 -9.32 -15.10
CA GLY A 125 8.81 -10.55 -15.77
C GLY A 125 8.61 -10.58 -17.29
N LYS A 126 7.82 -9.67 -17.86
CA LYS A 126 7.63 -9.56 -19.33
C LYS A 126 8.71 -8.69 -19.99
N PHE A 127 9.49 -7.91 -19.27
CA PHE A 127 10.57 -7.09 -19.83
C PHE A 127 11.80 -7.94 -20.13
N SER A 128 12.43 -7.68 -21.27
CA SER A 128 13.64 -8.37 -21.71
C SER A 128 14.92 -7.99 -20.94
N ALA A 129 14.90 -6.86 -20.26
CA ALA A 129 15.97 -6.34 -19.42
C ALA A 129 15.40 -5.75 -18.13
N PRO A 130 16.19 -5.65 -17.04
CA PRO A 130 15.73 -5.05 -15.78
C PRO A 130 15.17 -3.64 -15.98
N PRO A 131 13.85 -3.40 -15.73
CA PRO A 131 13.26 -2.09 -15.89
C PRO A 131 13.61 -1.16 -14.72
N ASP A 132 13.68 0.15 -15.00
CA ASP A 132 13.73 1.18 -13.96
C ASP A 132 12.32 1.44 -13.43
N VAL A 133 12.11 1.25 -12.13
CA VAL A 133 10.81 1.37 -11.46
C VAL A 133 10.85 2.46 -10.40
N LEU A 134 9.93 3.41 -10.50
CA LEU A 134 9.71 4.48 -9.53
C LEU A 134 8.49 4.16 -8.67
N ASN A 135 8.68 4.06 -7.35
CA ASN A 135 7.61 3.89 -6.38
C ASN A 135 7.48 5.16 -5.54
N LEU A 136 6.33 5.81 -5.63
CA LEU A 136 5.97 7.06 -4.93
C LEU A 136 4.98 6.78 -3.80
N PHE A 137 5.11 7.51 -2.69
CA PHE A 137 4.37 7.25 -1.44
C PHE A 137 4.60 5.82 -0.97
N ALA A 138 5.85 5.38 -1.07
CA ALA A 138 6.20 3.98 -1.11
C ALA A 138 6.11 3.26 0.24
N TYR A 139 5.84 3.98 1.34
CA TYR A 139 5.62 3.48 2.68
C TYR A 139 6.72 2.49 3.12
N THR A 140 6.35 1.35 3.72
CA THR A 140 7.30 0.32 4.19
C THR A 140 7.84 -0.60 3.09
N GLY A 141 7.52 -0.30 1.82
CA GLY A 141 8.19 -0.85 0.66
C GLY A 141 7.60 -2.10 0.04
N GLY A 142 6.37 -2.52 0.35
CA GLY A 142 5.81 -3.76 -0.22
C GLY A 142 5.90 -3.82 -1.74
N ALA A 143 5.45 -2.78 -2.44
CA ALA A 143 5.53 -2.68 -3.90
C ALA A 143 6.97 -2.58 -4.42
N SER A 144 7.86 -1.86 -3.70
CA SER A 144 9.29 -1.78 -4.04
C SER A 144 9.98 -3.14 -3.94
N LEU A 145 9.66 -3.92 -2.91
CA LEU A 145 10.23 -5.25 -2.71
C LEU A 145 9.72 -6.25 -3.76
N ALA A 146 8.44 -6.14 -4.14
CA ALA A 146 7.88 -6.95 -5.22
C ALA A 146 8.58 -6.65 -6.56
N ALA A 147 8.79 -5.36 -6.87
CA ALA A 147 9.53 -4.94 -8.05
C ALA A 147 11.00 -5.43 -8.02
N LYS A 148 11.65 -5.32 -6.85
CA LYS A 148 13.03 -5.81 -6.67
C LYS A 148 13.13 -7.32 -6.82
N ALA A 149 12.19 -8.08 -6.26
CA ALA A 149 12.12 -9.54 -6.40
C ALA A 149 11.96 -10.00 -7.85
N ALA A 150 11.32 -9.18 -8.70
CA ALA A 150 11.19 -9.42 -10.14
C ALA A 150 12.42 -8.97 -10.95
N GLY A 151 13.45 -8.40 -10.31
CA GLY A 151 14.70 -8.01 -10.96
C GLY A 151 14.81 -6.53 -11.36
N ALA A 152 13.86 -5.67 -10.99
CA ALA A 152 13.88 -4.25 -11.35
C ALA A 152 14.98 -3.45 -10.62
N ASN A 153 15.37 -2.32 -11.24
CA ASN A 153 16.10 -1.24 -10.58
C ASN A 153 15.07 -0.31 -9.92
N VAL A 154 15.05 -0.24 -8.60
CA VAL A 154 13.98 0.43 -7.85
C VAL A 154 14.44 1.76 -7.26
N VAL A 155 13.66 2.80 -7.49
CA VAL A 155 13.71 4.07 -6.76
C VAL A 155 12.48 4.16 -5.86
N HIS A 156 12.72 4.21 -4.55
CA HIS A 156 11.71 4.26 -3.51
C HIS A 156 11.68 5.68 -2.92
N VAL A 157 10.55 6.37 -3.05
CA VAL A 157 10.35 7.74 -2.58
C VAL A 157 9.27 7.78 -1.52
N ASP A 158 9.62 8.29 -0.35
CA ASP A 158 8.67 8.58 0.72
C ASP A 158 9.11 9.82 1.50
N SER A 159 8.17 10.57 2.03
CA SER A 159 8.44 11.81 2.77
C SER A 159 8.90 11.58 4.22
N VAL A 160 8.71 10.37 4.77
CA VAL A 160 8.90 10.07 6.19
C VAL A 160 10.17 9.25 6.42
N ARG A 161 11.21 9.83 7.01
CA ARG A 161 12.50 9.14 7.28
C ARG A 161 12.38 7.83 8.05
N GLN A 162 11.50 7.79 9.05
CA GLN A 162 11.30 6.58 9.86
C GLN A 162 10.72 5.44 9.02
N VAL A 163 9.84 5.76 8.08
CA VAL A 163 9.26 4.79 7.15
C VAL A 163 10.33 4.26 6.18
N LEU A 164 11.21 5.13 5.65
CA LEU A 164 12.35 4.70 4.83
C LEU A 164 13.32 3.77 5.57
N HIS A 165 13.55 4.03 6.85
CA HIS A 165 14.36 3.11 7.68
C HIS A 165 13.66 1.74 7.80
N TRP A 166 12.36 1.75 8.07
CA TRP A 166 11.56 0.53 8.13
C TRP A 166 11.57 -0.25 6.79
N SER A 167 11.48 0.47 5.67
CA SER A 167 11.57 -0.14 4.34
C SER A 167 12.90 -0.83 4.09
N ARG A 168 14.01 -0.24 4.57
CA ARG A 168 15.35 -0.87 4.48
C ARG A 168 15.43 -2.15 5.30
N GLU A 169 14.89 -2.15 6.52
CA GLU A 169 14.82 -3.36 7.34
C GLU A 169 14.01 -4.47 6.66
N ASN A 170 12.91 -4.12 5.98
CA ASN A 170 12.13 -5.07 5.19
C ASN A 170 12.90 -5.59 3.97
N MET A 171 13.69 -4.73 3.30
CA MET A 171 14.56 -5.13 2.20
C MET A 171 15.61 -6.13 2.66
N GLU A 172 16.33 -5.83 3.73
CA GLU A 172 17.37 -6.69 4.33
C GLU A 172 16.77 -8.02 4.82
N ALA A 173 15.60 -7.96 5.51
CA ALA A 173 14.89 -9.15 5.97
C ALA A 173 14.41 -10.06 4.83
N SER A 174 14.14 -9.47 3.64
CA SER A 174 13.78 -10.19 2.42
C SER A 174 14.97 -10.71 1.62
N GLY A 175 16.22 -10.42 2.07
CA GLY A 175 17.45 -10.83 1.40
C GLY A 175 17.77 -10.03 0.13
N PHE A 176 17.25 -8.80 0.00
CA PHE A 176 17.53 -7.92 -1.12
C PHE A 176 18.49 -6.79 -0.75
N ASP A 177 19.02 -6.15 -1.76
CA ASP A 177 19.89 -4.99 -1.70
C ASP A 177 19.59 -4.00 -2.84
N ASN A 178 20.37 -2.91 -2.92
CA ASN A 178 20.39 -1.98 -4.06
C ASN A 178 19.03 -1.38 -4.45
N ILE A 179 18.23 -0.93 -3.45
CA ILE A 179 17.11 -0.03 -3.67
C ILE A 179 17.59 1.40 -3.40
N ARG A 180 17.30 2.32 -4.33
CA ARG A 180 17.58 3.75 -4.14
C ARG A 180 16.50 4.39 -3.27
N TRP A 181 16.89 4.77 -2.06
CA TRP A 181 16.00 5.43 -1.09
C TRP A 181 16.06 6.95 -1.22
N VAL A 182 14.91 7.59 -1.28
CA VAL A 182 14.77 9.06 -1.39
C VAL A 182 13.76 9.55 -0.36
N CYS A 183 14.20 10.47 0.52
CA CYS A 183 13.33 11.15 1.47
C CYS A 183 12.94 12.50 0.89
N GLU A 184 11.79 12.57 0.23
CA GLU A 184 11.35 13.78 -0.47
C GLU A 184 9.84 13.76 -0.70
N ASP A 185 9.23 14.93 -0.94
CA ASP A 185 7.89 15.03 -1.48
C ASP A 185 7.80 14.41 -2.88
N ALA A 186 6.78 13.60 -3.12
CA ALA A 186 6.63 12.83 -4.35
C ALA A 186 6.50 13.72 -5.60
N LEU A 187 5.66 14.75 -5.53
CA LEU A 187 5.44 15.66 -6.66
C LEU A 187 6.70 16.47 -6.98
N LYS A 188 7.40 16.95 -5.95
CA LYS A 188 8.68 17.65 -6.09
C LYS A 188 9.75 16.76 -6.72
N PHE A 189 9.82 15.51 -6.28
CA PHE A 189 10.72 14.51 -6.86
C PHE A 189 10.45 14.31 -8.36
N VAL A 190 9.19 14.02 -8.74
CA VAL A 190 8.83 13.77 -10.14
C VAL A 190 9.11 14.99 -11.01
N LYS A 191 8.75 16.21 -10.58
CA LYS A 191 9.08 17.44 -11.30
C LYS A 191 10.58 17.63 -11.55
N ARG A 192 11.41 17.17 -10.60
CA ARG A 192 12.87 17.18 -10.77
C ARG A 192 13.34 16.14 -11.78
N GLU A 193 12.76 14.94 -11.77
CA GLU A 193 13.08 13.89 -12.76
C GLU A 193 12.64 14.29 -14.18
N VAL A 194 11.50 14.99 -14.34
CA VAL A 194 11.11 15.61 -15.62
C VAL A 194 12.20 16.55 -16.14
N LYS A 195 12.70 17.47 -15.30
CA LYS A 195 13.78 18.42 -15.68
C LYS A 195 15.08 17.70 -16.05
N ARG A 196 15.33 16.51 -15.51
CA ARG A 196 16.52 15.69 -15.80
C ARG A 196 16.37 14.83 -17.04
N GLY A 197 15.17 14.79 -17.65
CA GLY A 197 14.90 13.92 -18.77
C GLY A 197 14.94 12.43 -18.43
N LYS A 198 14.75 12.07 -17.13
CA LYS A 198 14.73 10.66 -16.71
C LYS A 198 13.48 9.96 -17.28
N ARG A 199 13.63 8.64 -17.54
CA ARG A 199 12.54 7.76 -17.96
C ARG A 199 12.48 6.54 -17.05
N TYR A 200 11.26 6.05 -16.81
CA TYR A 200 10.97 4.88 -16.00
C TYR A 200 10.00 3.95 -16.76
N GLN A 201 10.27 2.65 -16.73
CA GLN A 201 9.38 1.64 -17.30
C GLN A 201 8.26 1.28 -16.32
N GLY A 202 8.47 1.49 -15.02
CA GLY A 202 7.42 1.25 -14.00
C GLY A 202 7.15 2.48 -13.16
N ILE A 203 5.87 2.85 -12.98
CA ILE A 203 5.45 3.90 -12.05
C ILE A 203 4.40 3.33 -11.11
N LEU A 204 4.69 3.36 -9.81
CA LEU A 204 3.83 2.86 -8.75
C LEU A 204 3.39 4.03 -7.87
N LEU A 205 2.08 4.15 -7.66
CA LEU A 205 1.44 5.29 -7.00
C LEU A 205 0.44 4.78 -5.95
N ASP A 206 0.67 5.13 -4.68
CA ASP A 206 -0.25 4.85 -3.58
C ASP A 206 -0.42 6.11 -2.70
N PRO A 207 -0.92 7.23 -3.28
CA PRO A 207 -0.99 8.49 -2.59
C PRO A 207 -2.02 8.46 -1.46
N PRO A 208 -1.68 9.01 -0.26
CA PRO A 208 -2.64 9.18 0.81
C PRO A 208 -3.63 10.31 0.49
N ALA A 209 -4.79 10.32 1.15
CA ALA A 209 -5.73 11.44 1.05
C ALA A 209 -5.10 12.77 1.49
N TYR A 210 -4.26 12.72 2.53
CA TYR A 210 -3.53 13.88 3.07
C TYR A 210 -2.13 13.48 3.51
N GLY A 211 -1.15 14.36 3.28
CA GLY A 211 0.24 14.18 3.72
C GLY A 211 1.00 15.48 3.87
N ARG A 212 2.22 15.36 4.40
CA ARG A 212 3.20 16.45 4.43
C ARG A 212 4.55 15.95 3.95
N GLY A 213 5.19 16.75 3.10
CA GLY A 213 6.56 16.55 2.70
C GLY A 213 7.55 16.87 3.82
N PRO A 214 8.83 16.47 3.69
CA PRO A 214 9.85 16.65 4.72
C PRO A 214 10.22 18.11 4.98
N GLU A 215 9.94 19.02 4.04
CA GLU A 215 10.17 20.46 4.17
C GLU A 215 8.86 21.23 4.46
N GLY A 216 7.74 20.49 4.74
CA GLY A 216 6.44 21.09 5.07
C GLY A 216 5.49 21.20 3.90
N GLU A 217 5.84 20.67 2.74
CA GLU A 217 4.97 20.59 1.57
C GLU A 217 3.64 19.95 1.96
N LYS A 218 2.53 20.50 1.45
CA LYS A 218 1.20 20.02 1.73
C LYS A 218 0.72 19.16 0.55
N TRP A 219 0.34 17.93 0.83
CA TRP A 219 -0.32 17.04 -0.09
C TRP A 219 -1.79 16.90 0.27
N ILE A 220 -2.67 17.16 -0.67
CA ILE A 220 -4.10 16.85 -0.62
C ILE A 220 -4.41 16.13 -1.93
N LEU A 221 -4.97 14.93 -1.85
CA LEU A 221 -5.16 14.05 -3.01
C LEU A 221 -5.99 14.74 -4.09
N GLU A 222 -7.14 15.30 -3.73
CA GLU A 222 -8.07 15.94 -4.66
C GLU A 222 -7.45 17.15 -5.38
N ASP A 223 -6.56 17.88 -4.71
CA ASP A 223 -5.93 19.08 -5.25
C ASP A 223 -4.71 18.74 -6.12
N ASN A 224 -3.99 17.65 -5.82
CA ASN A 224 -2.65 17.40 -6.37
C ASN A 224 -2.57 16.22 -7.33
N ILE A 225 -3.57 15.33 -7.37
CA ILE A 225 -3.46 14.07 -8.13
C ILE A 225 -3.31 14.33 -9.63
N ALA A 226 -4.05 15.28 -10.20
CA ALA A 226 -3.97 15.60 -11.63
C ALA A 226 -2.57 16.10 -12.00
N GLU A 227 -1.99 17.01 -11.23
CA GLU A 227 -0.64 17.53 -11.46
C GLU A 227 0.43 16.43 -11.33
N LEU A 228 0.27 15.52 -10.35
CA LEU A 228 1.17 14.37 -10.20
C LEU A 228 1.09 13.44 -11.41
N MET A 229 -0.12 13.11 -11.89
CA MET A 229 -0.32 12.24 -13.06
C MET A 229 0.28 12.87 -14.34
N GLU A 230 0.07 14.16 -14.54
CA GLU A 230 0.69 14.90 -15.65
C GLU A 230 2.23 14.86 -15.58
N ALA A 231 2.80 15.04 -14.40
CA ALA A 231 4.25 14.96 -14.24
C ALA A 231 4.78 13.53 -14.45
N CYS A 232 4.07 12.50 -13.97
CA CYS A 232 4.41 11.10 -14.18
C CYS A 232 4.36 10.69 -15.66
N SER A 233 3.37 11.17 -16.41
CA SER A 233 3.28 10.88 -17.85
C SER A 233 4.49 11.39 -18.65
N LYS A 234 5.16 12.44 -18.16
CA LYS A 234 6.36 13.00 -18.79
C LYS A 234 7.65 12.23 -18.52
N ILE A 235 7.63 11.30 -17.56
CA ILE A 235 8.80 10.47 -17.20
C ILE A 235 8.60 8.99 -17.49
N VAL A 236 7.47 8.58 -18.05
CA VAL A 236 7.25 7.21 -18.47
C VAL A 236 8.05 6.91 -19.76
N ASP A 237 8.56 5.68 -19.88
CA ASP A 237 9.24 5.23 -21.09
C ASP A 237 8.22 5.00 -22.21
N GLU A 238 8.48 5.56 -23.39
CA GLU A 238 7.55 5.50 -24.53
C GLU A 238 7.56 4.13 -25.24
N THR A 239 8.65 3.38 -25.10
CA THR A 239 8.84 2.10 -25.78
C THR A 239 8.16 0.94 -25.06
N GLY A 240 8.08 0.99 -23.73
CA GLY A 240 7.40 -0.01 -22.92
C GLY A 240 7.29 0.46 -21.47
N PHE A 241 6.09 0.36 -20.90
CA PHE A 241 5.86 0.79 -19.52
C PHE A 241 4.71 0.05 -18.85
N PHE A 242 4.66 0.18 -17.54
CA PHE A 242 3.47 -0.13 -16.74
C PHE A 242 3.26 0.92 -15.64
N CYS A 243 2.02 1.12 -15.25
CA CYS A 243 1.64 1.99 -14.15
C CYS A 243 0.65 1.28 -13.22
N VAL A 244 0.80 1.47 -11.92
CA VAL A 244 -0.14 1.02 -10.89
C VAL A 244 -0.54 2.24 -10.08
N LEU A 245 -1.82 2.59 -10.11
CA LEU A 245 -2.43 3.59 -9.26
C LEU A 245 -3.35 2.90 -8.26
N ASN A 246 -3.07 3.06 -6.99
CA ASN A 246 -3.93 2.65 -5.89
C ASN A 246 -4.46 3.88 -5.18
N LEU A 247 -5.75 3.90 -4.87
CA LEU A 247 -6.38 4.98 -4.12
C LEU A 247 -7.20 4.39 -2.97
N TYR A 248 -7.18 5.06 -1.84
CA TYR A 248 -8.01 4.64 -0.70
C TYR A 248 -9.50 4.82 -1.05
N SER A 249 -10.33 3.82 -0.78
CA SER A 249 -11.72 3.77 -1.27
C SER A 249 -12.69 4.77 -0.64
N MET A 250 -12.27 5.52 0.38
CA MET A 250 -13.09 6.58 0.98
C MET A 250 -13.05 7.85 0.12
N GLY A 251 -14.00 7.96 -0.82
CA GLY A 251 -14.17 9.15 -1.66
C GLY A 251 -13.76 8.98 -3.12
N PHE A 252 -13.02 7.93 -3.49
CA PHE A 252 -12.64 7.67 -4.88
C PHE A 252 -13.25 6.36 -5.40
N SER A 253 -13.87 6.44 -6.56
CA SER A 253 -14.32 5.28 -7.33
C SER A 253 -13.17 4.73 -8.20
N SER A 254 -13.18 3.43 -8.49
CA SER A 254 -12.25 2.84 -9.45
C SER A 254 -12.34 3.46 -10.85
N LEU A 255 -13.51 3.99 -11.22
CA LEU A 255 -13.69 4.75 -12.47
C LEU A 255 -12.86 6.04 -12.50
N ILE A 256 -12.67 6.71 -11.37
CA ILE A 256 -11.80 7.89 -11.28
C ILE A 256 -10.35 7.48 -11.53
N ALA A 257 -9.88 6.41 -10.89
CA ALA A 257 -8.53 5.89 -11.10
C ALA A 257 -8.29 5.45 -12.56
N GLU A 258 -9.28 4.81 -13.18
CA GLU A 258 -9.26 4.40 -14.58
C GLU A 258 -9.19 5.60 -15.52
N ASN A 259 -10.04 6.61 -15.32
CA ASN A 259 -10.05 7.82 -16.13
C ASN A 259 -8.74 8.59 -16.03
N LEU A 260 -8.16 8.70 -14.82
CA LEU A 260 -6.85 9.33 -14.63
C LEU A 260 -5.76 8.62 -15.44
N LEU A 261 -5.71 7.28 -15.39
CA LEU A 261 -4.71 6.56 -16.17
C LEU A 261 -4.95 6.69 -17.68
N ASN A 262 -6.19 6.58 -18.15
CA ASN A 262 -6.54 6.73 -19.56
C ASN A 262 -6.17 8.10 -20.12
N ASP A 263 -6.42 9.17 -19.37
CA ASP A 263 -6.18 10.55 -19.80
C ASP A 263 -4.67 10.85 -19.90
N TYR A 264 -3.91 10.47 -18.89
CA TYR A 264 -2.48 10.78 -18.83
C TYR A 264 -1.56 9.78 -19.52
N PHE A 265 -2.01 8.55 -19.78
CA PHE A 265 -1.23 7.50 -20.46
C PHE A 265 -1.98 6.85 -21.63
N PRO A 266 -2.35 7.64 -22.65
CA PRO A 266 -3.25 7.18 -23.74
C PRO A 266 -2.67 6.08 -24.62
N ASN A 267 -1.37 5.80 -24.51
CA ASN A 267 -0.68 4.78 -25.31
C ASN A 267 -0.63 3.40 -24.65
N ALA A 268 -1.28 3.21 -23.52
CA ALA A 268 -1.38 1.89 -22.88
C ALA A 268 -2.20 0.93 -23.75
N THR A 269 -1.81 -0.37 -23.74
CA THR A 269 -2.49 -1.42 -24.51
C THR A 269 -3.34 -2.34 -23.65
N GLU A 270 -3.02 -2.42 -22.36
CA GLU A 270 -3.76 -3.21 -21.38
C GLU A 270 -4.15 -2.32 -20.19
N ILE A 271 -5.41 -2.40 -19.78
CA ILE A 271 -5.94 -1.69 -18.59
C ILE A 271 -6.80 -2.65 -17.78
N SER A 272 -6.65 -2.59 -16.47
CA SER A 272 -7.46 -3.33 -15.51
C SER A 272 -7.73 -2.45 -14.29
N SER A 273 -8.99 -2.34 -13.90
CA SER A 273 -9.42 -1.45 -12.81
C SER A 273 -10.48 -2.13 -11.94
N GLY A 274 -10.49 -1.81 -10.64
CA GLY A 274 -11.45 -2.42 -9.73
C GLY A 274 -11.19 -2.09 -8.27
N GLU A 275 -11.61 -3.01 -7.39
CA GLU A 275 -11.48 -2.89 -5.95
C GLU A 275 -10.59 -3.99 -5.36
N LEU A 276 -9.78 -3.63 -4.38
CA LEU A 276 -9.07 -4.56 -3.51
C LEU A 276 -9.88 -4.75 -2.24
N PHE A 277 -10.17 -5.99 -1.91
CA PHE A 277 -10.90 -6.35 -0.70
C PHE A 277 -10.22 -7.50 0.04
N LEU A 278 -10.65 -7.71 1.28
CA LEU A 278 -10.28 -8.88 2.07
C LEU A 278 -11.55 -9.63 2.47
N SER A 279 -11.53 -10.96 2.35
CA SER A 279 -12.63 -11.81 2.80
C SER A 279 -12.43 -12.19 4.26
N ASP A 280 -13.45 -12.00 5.10
CA ASP A 280 -13.44 -12.54 6.45
C ASP A 280 -13.87 -14.01 6.48
N CYS A 281 -13.75 -14.67 7.65
CA CYS A 281 -14.10 -16.08 7.80
C CYS A 281 -15.60 -16.37 7.61
N ALA A 282 -16.46 -15.35 7.67
CA ALA A 282 -17.89 -15.45 7.36
C ALA A 282 -18.19 -15.25 5.86
N GLY A 283 -17.18 -15.02 5.02
CA GLY A 283 -17.30 -14.79 3.58
C GLY A 283 -17.70 -13.36 3.20
N ARG A 284 -17.68 -12.42 4.14
CA ARG A 284 -17.97 -11.02 3.84
C ARG A 284 -16.73 -10.34 3.26
N LYS A 285 -16.97 -9.49 2.27
CA LYS A 285 -15.93 -8.75 1.57
C LYS A 285 -15.78 -7.36 2.20
N LEU A 286 -14.63 -7.08 2.79
CA LEU A 286 -14.27 -5.76 3.31
C LEU A 286 -13.51 -5.01 2.22
N PRO A 287 -14.10 -4.02 1.54
CA PRO A 287 -13.39 -3.21 0.55
C PRO A 287 -12.37 -2.31 1.25
N LEU A 288 -11.18 -2.15 0.71
CA LEU A 288 -10.11 -1.37 1.35
C LEU A 288 -9.52 -0.32 0.43
N SER A 289 -9.33 -0.62 -0.85
CA SER A 289 -8.84 0.36 -1.82
C SER A 289 -9.38 0.09 -3.22
N VAL A 290 -9.27 1.09 -4.09
CA VAL A 290 -9.51 0.95 -5.51
C VAL A 290 -8.17 0.99 -6.24
N PHE A 291 -8.08 0.27 -7.34
CA PHE A 291 -6.87 0.24 -8.17
C PHE A 291 -7.19 0.48 -9.64
N SER A 292 -6.22 1.01 -10.35
CA SER A 292 -6.13 0.92 -11.80
C SER A 292 -4.69 0.58 -12.19
N ARG A 293 -4.54 -0.35 -13.12
CA ARG A 293 -3.27 -0.85 -13.63
C ARG A 293 -3.28 -0.77 -15.14
N MET A 294 -2.16 -0.39 -15.71
CA MET A 294 -2.02 -0.37 -17.16
C MET A 294 -0.62 -0.78 -17.58
N SER A 295 -0.51 -1.27 -18.82
CA SER A 295 0.78 -1.58 -19.42
C SER A 295 0.76 -1.37 -20.94
N LYS A 296 1.97 -1.19 -21.46
CA LYS A 296 2.36 -1.24 -22.85
C LYS A 296 3.67 -2.03 -22.93
N ILE A 297 3.60 -3.34 -23.25
CA ILE A 297 4.75 -4.25 -23.27
C ILE A 297 4.67 -5.12 -24.51
#